data_c4853edd96fb5f2098405ed9f5e997e2
#
_entry.id   c4853edd96fb5f2098405ed9f5e997e2
#
_cell.length_a   1.000
_cell.length_b   1.000
_cell.length_c   1.000
_cell.angle_alpha   90.00
_cell.angle_beta   90.00
_cell.angle_gamma   90.00
#
_symmetry.space_group_name_H-M   'P 1'
#
loop_
_entity.id
_entity.type
_entity.pdbx_description
1 polymer ?
#
loop_
_entity_poly.entity_id
_entity_poly.type
_entity_poly.pdbx_seq_one_letter_code
_entity_poly.pdbx_strand_id
1 'polypeptide(L)'
;MKTFKRTLVLLVVCMLPVCMSARTEKETPAYRQKGYAGSVAMTDWLFVFGGLETSHGYMFNEHHYLGGGLGAHFCPIFFPDMIGVFEPFIEYKAYFLKRGSTPTASLRAGYCVASFFHPELDEGTVVYAEGISPFLCPAIGWDWGLKRGRGLSLNVGVQIMTNQMELLLAPKLSFGFCF
;
A
#
# COMPACT_ATOMS: atom_id res chain seq x y z
N MET A 1 14.15 -13.49 18.68
CA MET A 1 14.81 -12.20 18.43
C MET A 1 16.00 -12.25 17.46
N LYS A 2 16.88 -13.27 17.51
CA LYS A 2 18.05 -13.38 16.60
C LYS A 2 17.67 -13.66 15.13
N THR A 3 16.62 -14.44 14.88
CA THR A 3 16.11 -14.77 13.53
C THR A 3 15.52 -13.56 12.82
N PHE A 4 14.73 -12.74 13.51
CA PHE A 4 14.11 -11.53 12.96
C PHE A 4 15.15 -10.51 12.45
N LYS A 5 16.24 -10.30 13.22
CA LYS A 5 17.36 -9.42 12.79
C LYS A 5 18.03 -9.94 11.52
N ARG A 6 18.20 -11.25 11.37
CA ARG A 6 18.82 -11.85 10.17
C ARG A 6 17.96 -11.71 8.94
N THR A 7 16.64 -11.90 9.07
CA THR A 7 15.70 -11.74 7.95
C THR A 7 15.63 -10.28 7.49
N LEU A 8 15.61 -9.32 8.41
CA LEU A 8 15.63 -7.89 8.09
C LEU A 8 16.91 -7.48 7.35
N VAL A 9 18.07 -7.97 7.79
CA VAL A 9 19.36 -7.71 7.13
C VAL A 9 19.40 -8.32 5.74
N LEU A 10 18.86 -9.53 5.55
CA LEU A 10 18.78 -10.17 4.23
C LEU A 10 17.91 -9.38 3.26
N LEU A 11 16.78 -8.85 3.74
CA LEU A 11 15.85 -8.03 2.95
C LEU A 11 16.49 -6.70 2.51
N VAL A 12 17.25 -6.05 3.40
CA VAL A 12 18.00 -4.84 3.08
C VAL A 12 19.15 -5.12 2.11
N VAL A 13 19.86 -6.24 2.25
CA VAL A 13 20.96 -6.63 1.36
C VAL A 13 20.43 -7.00 -0.04
N CYS A 14 19.26 -7.63 -0.16
CA CYS A 14 18.62 -7.92 -1.46
C CYS A 14 18.14 -6.65 -2.19
N MET A 15 17.84 -5.57 -1.45
CA MET A 15 17.44 -4.28 -2.05
C MET A 15 18.61 -3.46 -2.59
N LEU A 16 19.85 -3.68 -2.07
CA LEU A 16 21.06 -2.94 -2.49
C LEU A 16 21.41 -3.10 -4.00
N PRO A 17 21.37 -4.29 -4.62
CA PRO A 17 21.68 -4.43 -6.05
C PRO A 17 20.64 -3.76 -6.95
N VAL A 18 19.37 -3.66 -6.52
CA VAL A 18 18.33 -2.96 -7.27
C VAL A 18 18.61 -1.45 -7.32
N CYS A 19 19.12 -0.88 -6.23
CA CYS A 19 19.53 0.54 -6.18
C CYS A 19 20.79 0.82 -7.02
N MET A 20 21.71 -0.14 -7.14
CA MET A 20 22.94 0.03 -7.90
C MET A 20 22.76 -0.09 -9.42
N SER A 21 21.77 -0.87 -9.88
CA SER A 21 21.45 -1.04 -11.32
C SER A 21 20.86 0.22 -11.96
N ALA A 22 20.36 1.17 -11.15
CA ALA A 22 19.78 2.43 -11.62
C ALA A 22 20.81 3.45 -12.17
N ARG A 23 22.11 3.13 -12.13
CA ARG A 23 23.18 4.09 -12.43
C ARG A 23 23.53 4.28 -13.92
N THR A 24 22.93 3.50 -14.83
CA THR A 24 23.35 3.43 -16.24
C THR A 24 22.25 3.74 -17.25
N GLU A 25 21.01 4.05 -16.84
CA GLU A 25 19.97 4.42 -17.79
C GLU A 25 20.07 5.92 -18.18
N LYS A 26 20.03 6.16 -19.50
CA LYS A 26 19.82 7.51 -20.07
C LYS A 26 18.65 8.18 -19.33
N GLU A 27 18.83 9.43 -18.91
CA GLU A 27 17.78 10.21 -18.25
C GLU A 27 16.54 10.27 -19.15
N THR A 28 15.60 9.39 -18.89
CA THR A 28 14.24 9.52 -19.43
C THR A 28 13.52 10.58 -18.62
N PRO A 29 12.83 11.53 -19.28
CA PRO A 29 12.11 12.58 -18.56
C PRO A 29 11.15 11.94 -17.55
N ALA A 30 11.04 12.53 -16.35
CA ALA A 30 10.13 12.08 -15.32
C ALA A 30 8.71 12.03 -15.88
N TYR A 31 8.04 10.89 -15.74
CA TYR A 31 6.63 10.78 -16.16
C TYR A 31 5.70 11.54 -15.21
N ARG A 32 6.18 11.85 -14.00
CA ARG A 32 5.46 12.58 -12.97
C ARG A 32 5.58 14.07 -13.22
N GLN A 33 4.45 14.73 -13.35
CA GLN A 33 4.35 16.16 -13.49
C GLN A 33 3.47 16.73 -12.39
N LYS A 34 3.63 18.02 -12.10
CA LYS A 34 2.75 18.74 -11.21
C LYS A 34 1.31 18.65 -11.71
N GLY A 35 0.39 18.25 -10.84
CA GLY A 35 -1.02 18.10 -11.18
C GLY A 35 -1.68 16.94 -10.47
N TYR A 36 -2.85 16.60 -10.95
CA TYR A 36 -3.59 15.44 -10.47
C TYR A 36 -2.84 14.15 -10.78
N ALA A 37 -2.84 13.23 -9.81
CA ALA A 37 -2.30 11.89 -9.95
C ALA A 37 -3.18 10.92 -9.16
N GLY A 38 -3.26 9.69 -9.67
CA GLY A 38 -3.99 8.63 -9.01
C GLY A 38 -3.32 7.29 -9.17
N SER A 39 -3.76 6.33 -8.38
CA SER A 39 -3.32 4.94 -8.49
C SER A 39 -4.44 3.97 -8.13
N VAL A 40 -4.37 2.79 -8.73
CA VAL A 40 -5.16 1.61 -8.34
C VAL A 40 -4.17 0.49 -8.09
N ALA A 41 -4.27 -0.18 -6.96
CA ALA A 41 -3.35 -1.24 -6.57
C ALA A 41 -4.09 -2.48 -6.07
N MET A 42 -3.55 -3.63 -6.39
CA MET A 42 -3.83 -4.87 -5.67
C MET A 42 -2.93 -4.92 -4.45
N THR A 43 -3.50 -5.27 -3.32
CA THR A 43 -2.77 -5.33 -2.07
C THR A 43 -2.98 -6.66 -1.40
N ASP A 44 -1.95 -7.12 -0.73
CA ASP A 44 -1.97 -8.28 0.13
C ASP A 44 -1.53 -7.85 1.54
N TRP A 45 -2.34 -8.20 2.51
CA TRP A 45 -2.12 -7.87 3.90
C TRP A 45 -2.02 -9.15 4.73
N LEU A 46 -0.90 -9.35 5.41
CA LEU A 46 -0.59 -10.57 6.17
C LEU A 46 -0.54 -11.85 5.32
N PHE A 47 -0.48 -11.78 3.99
CA PHE A 47 -0.60 -12.93 3.07
C PHE A 47 -1.94 -13.70 3.22
N VAL A 48 -2.95 -13.05 3.79
CA VAL A 48 -4.26 -13.63 4.11
C VAL A 48 -5.39 -12.78 3.56
N PHE A 49 -5.21 -11.44 3.59
CA PHE A 49 -6.20 -10.49 3.12
C PHE A 49 -5.80 -9.94 1.76
N GLY A 50 -6.40 -10.46 0.70
CA GLY A 50 -6.30 -9.86 -0.62
C GLY A 50 -7.26 -8.69 -0.77
N GLY A 51 -6.86 -7.63 -1.49
CA GLY A 51 -7.72 -6.47 -1.68
C GLY A 51 -7.34 -5.56 -2.81
N LEU A 52 -8.15 -4.54 -2.98
CA LEU A 52 -7.93 -3.44 -3.93
C LEU A 52 -7.87 -2.12 -3.18
N GLU A 53 -6.98 -1.27 -3.61
CA GLU A 53 -6.84 0.10 -3.12
C GLU A 53 -6.87 1.09 -4.27
N THR A 54 -7.42 2.27 -4.00
CA THR A 54 -7.31 3.41 -4.90
C THR A 54 -6.85 4.62 -4.12
N SER A 55 -5.98 5.44 -4.72
CA SER A 55 -5.50 6.69 -4.15
C SER A 55 -5.59 7.79 -5.20
N HIS A 56 -6.09 8.95 -4.80
CA HIS A 56 -6.27 10.12 -5.65
C HIS A 56 -5.75 11.37 -4.94
N GLY A 57 -4.97 12.18 -5.64
CA GLY A 57 -4.35 13.34 -5.02
C GLY A 57 -3.65 14.25 -6.01
N TYR A 58 -2.68 14.95 -5.49
CA TYR A 58 -1.96 15.99 -6.22
C TYR A 58 -0.44 15.83 -6.08
N MET A 59 0.25 15.88 -7.22
CA MET A 59 1.70 16.02 -7.31
C MET A 59 2.06 17.50 -7.20
N PHE A 60 2.71 17.91 -6.11
CA PHE A 60 3.18 19.29 -5.94
C PHE A 60 4.38 19.60 -6.84
N ASN A 61 5.21 18.62 -7.04
CA ASN A 61 6.37 18.62 -7.93
C ASN A 61 6.71 17.17 -8.31
N GLU A 62 7.82 16.95 -8.98
CA GLU A 62 8.27 15.62 -9.42
C GLU A 62 8.61 14.65 -8.26
N HIS A 63 8.68 15.16 -7.03
CA HIS A 63 9.13 14.42 -5.85
C HIS A 63 8.04 14.17 -4.80
N HIS A 64 6.99 14.98 -4.75
CA HIS A 64 6.06 14.97 -3.62
C HIS A 64 4.61 14.83 -4.07
N TYR A 65 3.97 13.80 -3.58
CA TYR A 65 2.55 13.52 -3.76
C TYR A 65 1.84 13.55 -2.40
N LEU A 66 0.65 14.10 -2.39
CA LEU A 66 -0.28 14.01 -1.27
C LEU A 66 -1.66 13.68 -1.82
N GLY A 67 -2.31 12.70 -1.25
CA GLY A 67 -3.63 12.25 -1.67
C GLY A 67 -4.43 11.59 -0.56
N GLY A 68 -5.62 11.15 -0.92
CA GLY A 68 -6.47 10.30 -0.12
C GLY A 68 -6.91 9.09 -0.91
N GLY A 69 -7.29 8.05 -0.22
CA GLY A 69 -7.66 6.80 -0.86
C GLY A 69 -8.61 5.94 -0.03
N LEU A 70 -9.02 4.87 -0.67
CA LEU A 70 -9.87 3.85 -0.09
C LEU A 70 -9.28 2.48 -0.40
N GLY A 71 -9.24 1.60 0.58
CA GLY A 71 -8.90 0.19 0.46
C GLY A 71 -10.10 -0.68 0.81
N ALA A 72 -10.22 -1.81 0.13
CA ALA A 72 -11.16 -2.87 0.46
C ALA A 72 -10.44 -4.21 0.41
N HIS A 73 -10.40 -4.92 1.51
CA HIS A 73 -9.69 -6.18 1.69
C HIS A 73 -10.64 -7.26 2.16
N PHE A 74 -10.43 -8.49 1.72
CA PHE A 74 -11.24 -9.64 2.07
C PHE A 74 -10.35 -10.81 2.51
N CYS A 75 -10.77 -11.49 3.57
CA CYS A 75 -10.16 -12.74 4.03
C CYS A 75 -11.07 -13.91 3.70
N PRO A 76 -10.67 -14.82 2.78
CA PRO A 76 -11.47 -15.98 2.41
C PRO A 76 -11.29 -17.19 3.35
N ILE A 77 -10.41 -17.11 4.35
CA ILE A 77 -10.02 -18.28 5.16
C ILE A 77 -11.14 -18.76 6.09
N PHE A 78 -12.09 -17.90 6.41
CA PHE A 78 -13.18 -18.21 7.36
C PHE A 78 -14.50 -18.56 6.63
N PHE A 79 -14.41 -19.26 5.51
CA PHE A 79 -15.62 -19.68 4.80
C PHE A 79 -16.48 -20.63 5.66
N PRO A 80 -17.84 -20.40 5.83
CA PRO A 80 -18.69 -19.49 5.07
C PRO A 80 -18.62 -18.02 5.49
N ASP A 81 -18.08 -17.71 6.65
CA ASP A 81 -17.95 -16.34 7.15
C ASP A 81 -16.84 -15.61 6.42
N MET A 82 -17.10 -14.40 5.97
CA MET A 82 -16.13 -13.55 5.31
C MET A 82 -15.84 -12.32 6.16
N ILE A 83 -14.56 -12.02 6.36
CA ILE A 83 -14.14 -10.77 6.97
C ILE A 83 -13.78 -9.79 5.85
N GLY A 84 -14.47 -8.66 5.83
CA GLY A 84 -14.12 -7.52 4.99
C GLY A 84 -13.50 -6.41 5.83
N VAL A 85 -12.48 -5.76 5.30
CA VAL A 85 -11.86 -4.58 5.91
C VAL A 85 -11.90 -3.44 4.93
N PHE A 86 -12.47 -2.30 5.36
CA PHE A 86 -12.52 -1.07 4.60
C PHE A 86 -11.56 -0.05 5.20
N GLU A 87 -10.69 0.55 4.38
CA GLU A 87 -9.61 1.43 4.81
C GLU A 87 -9.65 2.79 4.11
N PRO A 88 -10.37 3.80 4.63
CA PRO A 88 -10.15 5.18 4.22
C PRO A 88 -8.81 5.69 4.77
N PHE A 89 -8.00 6.34 3.90
CA PHE A 89 -6.68 6.82 4.29
C PHE A 89 -6.28 8.12 3.58
N ILE A 90 -5.33 8.81 4.17
CA ILE A 90 -4.51 9.83 3.52
C ILE A 90 -3.12 9.24 3.25
N GLU A 91 -2.50 9.65 2.16
CA GLU A 91 -1.19 9.16 1.73
C GLU A 91 -0.28 10.32 1.36
N TYR A 92 0.91 10.33 1.94
CA TYR A 92 2.04 11.11 1.44
C TYR A 92 3.05 10.16 0.79
N LYS A 93 3.54 10.51 -0.42
CA LYS A 93 4.53 9.70 -1.12
C LYS A 93 5.66 10.59 -1.65
N ALA A 94 6.89 10.19 -1.35
CA ALA A 94 8.12 10.81 -1.82
C ALA A 94 8.77 9.97 -2.91
N TYR A 95 9.20 10.62 -3.99
CA TYR A 95 9.93 10.04 -5.11
C TYR A 95 11.35 10.56 -5.10
N PHE A 96 12.34 9.68 -5.03
CA PHE A 96 13.73 10.10 -4.81
C PHE A 96 14.45 10.54 -6.05
N LEU A 97 14.07 10.06 -7.24
CA LEU A 97 14.73 10.37 -8.49
C LEU A 97 13.77 11.01 -9.50
N LYS A 98 14.27 11.97 -10.29
CA LYS A 98 13.56 12.60 -11.43
C LYS A 98 13.56 11.71 -12.69
N ARG A 99 13.61 10.41 -12.54
CA ARG A 99 13.64 9.45 -13.65
C ARG A 99 12.30 8.79 -13.83
N GLY A 100 12.09 8.16 -14.99
CA GLY A 100 10.94 7.30 -15.23
C GLY A 100 10.86 6.16 -14.23
N SER A 101 12.01 5.65 -13.74
CA SER A 101 12.09 4.61 -12.70
C SER A 101 12.72 5.21 -11.44
N THR A 102 12.07 5.05 -10.28
CA THR A 102 12.51 5.69 -9.03
C THR A 102 12.12 4.88 -7.80
N PRO A 103 13.01 4.81 -6.80
CA PRO A 103 12.59 4.38 -5.47
C PRO A 103 11.62 5.39 -4.85
N THR A 104 10.75 4.90 -3.98
CA THR A 104 9.72 5.67 -3.30
C THR A 104 9.70 5.36 -1.82
N ALA A 105 9.25 6.33 -1.03
CA ALA A 105 8.83 6.12 0.34
C ALA A 105 7.44 6.72 0.51
N SER A 106 6.57 6.04 1.21
CA SER A 106 5.22 6.53 1.49
C SER A 106 4.85 6.34 2.96
N LEU A 107 3.96 7.20 3.40
CA LEU A 107 3.34 7.12 4.71
C LEU A 107 1.83 7.26 4.51
N ARG A 108 1.09 6.28 4.97
CA ARG A 108 -0.37 6.30 4.98
C ARG A 108 -0.87 6.34 6.42
N ALA A 109 -1.93 7.09 6.64
CA ALA A 109 -2.62 7.15 7.92
C ALA A 109 -4.13 7.13 7.68
N GLY A 110 -4.87 6.38 8.47
CA GLY A 110 -6.30 6.24 8.27
C GLY A 110 -6.96 5.37 9.33
N TYR A 111 -8.08 4.79 8.94
CA TYR A 111 -8.86 3.91 9.80
C TYR A 111 -9.15 2.59 9.08
N CYS A 112 -9.04 1.48 9.82
CA CYS A 112 -9.54 0.18 9.41
C CYS A 112 -10.93 -0.01 10.02
N VAL A 113 -11.92 -0.28 9.17
CA VAL A 113 -13.28 -0.65 9.58
C VAL A 113 -13.46 -2.11 9.21
N ALA A 114 -13.49 -2.99 10.20
CA ALA A 114 -13.73 -4.41 10.00
C ALA A 114 -15.24 -4.70 9.99
N SER A 115 -15.67 -5.54 9.08
CA SER A 115 -17.05 -5.98 8.92
C SER A 115 -17.09 -7.50 8.74
N PHE A 116 -18.00 -8.17 9.43
CA PHE A 116 -18.27 -9.59 9.29
C PHE A 116 -19.49 -9.81 8.40
N PHE A 117 -19.38 -10.72 7.45
CA PHE A 117 -20.45 -11.12 6.55
C PHE A 117 -20.84 -12.57 6.87
N HIS A 118 -22.07 -12.78 7.31
CA HIS A 118 -22.64 -14.11 7.57
C HIS A 118 -23.68 -14.44 6.47
N PRO A 119 -23.36 -15.31 5.51
CA PRO A 119 -24.27 -15.61 4.40
C PRO A 119 -25.44 -16.55 4.75
N GLU A 120 -25.43 -17.19 5.91
CA GLU A 120 -26.43 -18.23 6.25
C GLU A 120 -27.74 -17.71 6.85
N LEU A 121 -27.91 -16.43 7.05
CA LEU A 121 -29.15 -15.89 7.57
C LEU A 121 -30.11 -15.61 6.41
N ASP A 122 -31.22 -16.36 6.37
CA ASP A 122 -32.31 -16.37 5.36
C ASP A 122 -32.99 -15.00 5.15
N GLU A 123 -32.67 -13.99 5.92
CA GLU A 123 -33.27 -12.64 5.88
C GLU A 123 -32.31 -11.53 5.41
N GLY A 124 -31.24 -11.86 4.74
CA GLY A 124 -30.28 -10.89 4.21
C GLY A 124 -28.92 -10.92 4.94
N THR A 125 -27.90 -10.50 4.22
CA THR A 125 -26.54 -10.42 4.74
C THR A 125 -26.47 -9.38 5.87
N VAL A 126 -26.32 -9.85 7.10
CA VAL A 126 -26.15 -8.95 8.24
C VAL A 126 -24.67 -8.54 8.31
N VAL A 127 -24.41 -7.26 8.16
CA VAL A 127 -23.07 -6.67 8.27
C VAL A 127 -22.91 -6.09 9.67
N TYR A 128 -22.06 -6.68 10.48
CA TYR A 128 -21.68 -6.09 11.76
C TYR A 128 -20.34 -5.37 11.60
N ALA A 129 -20.32 -4.06 11.86
CA ALA A 129 -19.06 -3.33 12.01
C ALA A 129 -18.55 -3.55 13.44
N GLU A 130 -17.54 -4.39 13.62
CA GLU A 130 -17.05 -4.74 14.95
C GLU A 130 -15.95 -3.82 15.49
N GLY A 131 -15.36 -2.97 14.66
CA GLY A 131 -14.33 -2.09 15.18
C GLY A 131 -13.80 -1.06 14.19
N ILE A 132 -13.44 0.08 14.72
CA ILE A 132 -12.71 1.12 14.01
C ILE A 132 -11.36 1.24 14.69
N SER A 133 -10.29 0.94 13.96
CA SER A 133 -8.92 1.03 14.46
C SER A 133 -8.12 2.01 13.63
N PRO A 134 -7.49 3.01 14.23
CA PRO A 134 -6.57 3.87 13.52
C PRO A 134 -5.34 3.07 13.07
N PHE A 135 -4.81 3.42 11.91
CA PHE A 135 -3.57 2.80 11.42
C PHE A 135 -2.58 3.82 10.88
N LEU A 136 -1.32 3.41 10.92
CA LEU A 136 -0.20 4.06 10.25
C LEU A 136 0.53 3.00 9.41
N CYS A 137 0.85 3.31 8.16
CA CYS A 137 1.53 2.37 7.27
C CYS A 137 2.69 3.06 6.56
N PRO A 138 3.89 3.05 7.13
CA PRO A 138 5.11 3.37 6.40
C PRO A 138 5.41 2.28 5.38
N ALA A 139 5.80 2.69 4.17
CA ALA A 139 6.18 1.78 3.11
C ALA A 139 7.33 2.35 2.27
N ILE A 140 8.10 1.45 1.70
CA ILE A 140 9.10 1.73 0.68
C ILE A 140 8.72 0.98 -0.59
N GLY A 141 9.12 1.50 -1.73
CA GLY A 141 8.75 0.88 -2.97
C GLY A 141 9.57 1.34 -4.16
N TRP A 142 9.10 0.92 -5.30
CA TRP A 142 9.67 1.28 -6.59
C TRP A 142 8.57 1.58 -7.57
N ASP A 143 8.70 2.73 -8.28
CA ASP A 143 7.79 3.12 -9.34
C ASP A 143 8.51 3.06 -10.68
N TRP A 144 7.89 2.43 -11.67
CA TRP A 144 8.32 2.38 -13.06
C TRP A 144 7.41 3.22 -13.92
N GLY A 145 7.93 4.33 -14.44
CA GLY A 145 7.21 5.17 -15.39
C GLY A 145 7.07 4.49 -16.75
N LEU A 146 5.86 4.47 -17.24
CA LEU A 146 5.50 4.05 -18.58
C LEU A 146 5.28 5.28 -19.47
N LYS A 147 4.96 5.06 -20.74
CA LYS A 147 4.62 6.17 -21.66
C LYS A 147 3.31 6.86 -21.24
N ARG A 148 3.19 8.15 -21.57
CA ARG A 148 1.95 8.96 -21.39
C ARG A 148 1.54 9.19 -19.94
N GLY A 149 2.49 9.42 -19.04
CA GLY A 149 2.17 9.73 -17.64
C GLY A 149 1.66 8.55 -16.80
N ARG A 150 1.75 7.34 -17.30
CA ARG A 150 1.35 6.11 -16.59
C ARG A 150 2.55 5.45 -15.94
N GLY A 151 2.31 4.62 -14.94
CA GLY A 151 3.37 3.89 -14.26
C GLY A 151 2.88 2.62 -13.58
N LEU A 152 3.83 1.80 -13.18
CA LEU A 152 3.60 0.66 -12.28
C LEU A 152 4.29 0.97 -10.97
N SER A 153 3.74 0.49 -9.87
CA SER A 153 4.33 0.63 -8.54
C SER A 153 4.33 -0.70 -7.80
N LEU A 154 5.40 -0.94 -7.07
CA LEU A 154 5.51 -2.03 -6.12
C LEU A 154 5.92 -1.43 -4.78
N ASN A 155 5.15 -1.68 -3.72
CA ASN A 155 5.45 -1.17 -2.39
C ASN A 155 5.39 -2.29 -1.36
N VAL A 156 6.30 -2.22 -0.39
CA VAL A 156 6.34 -3.09 0.78
C VAL A 156 6.30 -2.21 2.02
N GLY A 157 5.38 -2.47 2.91
CA GLY A 157 5.17 -1.69 4.12
C GLY A 157 4.84 -2.55 5.33
N VAL A 158 4.66 -1.88 6.44
CA VAL A 158 4.16 -2.46 7.68
C VAL A 158 3.00 -1.62 8.16
N GLN A 159 1.84 -2.21 8.22
CA GLN A 159 0.66 -1.57 8.79
C GLN A 159 0.68 -1.73 10.30
N ILE A 160 0.66 -0.62 10.99
CA ILE A 160 0.70 -0.50 12.45
C ILE A 160 -0.70 -0.09 12.87
N MET A 161 -1.39 -0.95 13.58
CA MET A 161 -2.75 -0.69 14.07
C MET A 161 -2.79 -0.79 15.58
N THR A 162 -3.69 -0.04 16.20
CA THR A 162 -3.94 -0.14 17.63
C THR A 162 -5.40 -0.57 17.84
N ASN A 163 -5.59 -1.66 18.52
CA ASN A 163 -6.90 -2.12 18.98
C ASN A 163 -6.88 -2.30 20.49
N GLN A 164 -7.72 -1.57 21.23
CA GLN A 164 -7.99 -1.72 22.66
C GLN A 164 -6.78 -1.96 23.58
N MET A 165 -5.62 -1.37 23.33
CA MET A 165 -4.32 -1.49 24.03
C MET A 165 -3.32 -2.49 23.43
N GLU A 166 -3.65 -3.20 22.36
CA GLU A 166 -2.70 -4.04 21.66
C GLU A 166 -2.20 -3.38 20.38
N LEU A 167 -0.90 -3.47 20.14
CA LEU A 167 -0.25 -3.02 18.92
C LEU A 167 -0.16 -4.21 17.94
N LEU A 168 -0.87 -4.12 16.83
CA LEU A 168 -0.78 -5.12 15.76
C LEU A 168 0.13 -4.59 14.64
N LEU A 169 1.10 -5.40 14.24
CA LEU A 169 1.99 -5.14 13.11
C LEU A 169 1.70 -6.14 11.99
N ALA A 170 1.31 -5.63 10.84
CA ALA A 170 0.97 -6.44 9.68
C ALA A 170 1.83 -6.07 8.47
N PRO A 171 2.59 -7.00 7.87
CA PRO A 171 3.24 -6.75 6.60
C PRO A 171 2.19 -6.52 5.51
N LYS A 172 2.47 -5.54 4.63
CA LYS A 172 1.59 -5.17 3.51
C LYS A 172 2.42 -5.08 2.24
N LEU A 173 1.98 -5.80 1.21
CA LEU A 173 2.53 -5.76 -0.13
C LEU A 173 1.49 -5.13 -1.05
N SER A 174 1.90 -4.21 -1.92
CA SER A 174 1.00 -3.66 -2.93
C SER A 174 1.66 -3.56 -4.30
N PHE A 175 0.93 -3.95 -5.33
CA PHE A 175 1.30 -3.79 -6.73
C PHE A 175 0.23 -2.96 -7.42
N GLY A 176 0.60 -1.83 -8.04
CA GLY A 176 -0.34 -0.86 -8.54
C GLY A 176 0.00 -0.29 -9.90
N PHE A 177 -1.02 0.34 -10.47
CA PHE A 177 -0.96 1.13 -11.69
C PHE A 177 -1.20 2.60 -11.32
N CYS A 178 -0.28 3.48 -11.73
CA CYS A 178 -0.34 4.93 -11.51
C CYS A 178 -0.71 5.66 -12.82
N PHE A 179 -1.50 6.74 -12.71
CA PHE A 179 -1.97 7.56 -13.82
C PHE A 179 -2.10 9.03 -13.44
#